data_c9d9b66583ec692e68b6c1c71805fbc3
#
_entry.id   c9d9b66583ec692e68b6c1c71805fbc3
#
_cell.length_a   1.000
_cell.length_b   1.000
_cell.length_c   1.000
_cell.angle_alpha   90.00
_cell.angle_beta   90.00
_cell.angle_gamma   90.00
#
_symmetry.space_group_name_H-M   'P 1'
#
loop_
_entity.id
_entity.type
_entity.pdbx_description
1 polymer ?
#
loop_
_entity_poly.entity_id
_entity_poly.type
_entity_poly.pdbx_seq_one_letter_code
_entity_poly.pdbx_strand_id
1 'polypeptide(L)'
;AVIREENEHWSYRVNQGEIESFGKAYIQIYACDECDFERLLLRLVKQASRNGAAQIHVRDNTGHLKIGYQAEYFSFDTSYNQWKLVKTTKVDSKTNGVAIQAVSLDTSDSKLVEEYCNLENECFKQVPGGVKRTSKQLLLDIAEGERCFSLCKGDAQVGFFSAKKIKNEETGEEFFELESLGVSEAFRNQGIGKEGLLMFEQLAAENGYEKLSMICADSNPAIYLYERLGYQKEKMLSTWYTTRDKKRDLYEQENKQ
;
A
#
# COMPACT_ATOMS: atom_id res chain seq x y z
N ALA A 1 -17.09 1.80 2.46
CA ALA A 1 -17.92 0.59 2.32
C ALA A 1 -17.28 -0.38 1.33
N VAL A 2 -17.39 -1.68 1.59
CA VAL A 2 -16.96 -2.73 0.67
C VAL A 2 -18.20 -3.38 0.07
N ILE A 3 -18.28 -3.39 -1.26
CA ILE A 3 -19.37 -4.03 -2.01
C ILE A 3 -18.80 -5.29 -2.65
N ARG A 4 -19.52 -6.40 -2.57
CA ARG A 4 -19.20 -7.66 -3.24
C ARG A 4 -20.45 -8.16 -3.93
N GLU A 5 -20.27 -8.71 -5.12
CA GLU A 5 -21.32 -9.37 -5.87
C GLU A 5 -20.72 -10.58 -6.59
N GLU A 6 -21.45 -11.69 -6.55
CA GLU A 6 -21.09 -12.92 -7.25
C GLU A 6 -22.37 -13.56 -7.82
N ASN A 7 -22.35 -13.89 -9.09
CA ASN A 7 -23.44 -14.58 -9.80
C ASN A 7 -22.85 -15.46 -10.94
N GLU A 8 -23.70 -15.97 -11.83
CA GLU A 8 -23.30 -16.86 -12.92
C GLU A 8 -22.40 -16.16 -13.96
N HIS A 9 -22.45 -14.83 -14.08
CA HIS A 9 -21.77 -14.05 -15.14
C HIS A 9 -20.55 -13.28 -14.63
N TRP A 10 -20.51 -12.88 -13.34
CA TRP A 10 -19.39 -12.13 -12.78
C TRP A 10 -19.21 -12.31 -11.27
N SER A 11 -17.98 -12.09 -10.85
CA SER A 11 -17.63 -11.94 -9.44
C SER A 11 -16.69 -10.75 -9.25
N TYR A 12 -17.02 -9.83 -8.34
CA TYR A 12 -16.21 -8.65 -8.08
C TYR A 12 -16.28 -8.18 -6.62
N ARG A 13 -15.30 -7.33 -6.27
CA ARG A 13 -15.25 -6.57 -5.02
C ARG A 13 -14.91 -5.11 -5.30
N VAL A 14 -15.60 -4.19 -4.67
CA VAL A 14 -15.30 -2.75 -4.71
C VAL A 14 -15.05 -2.25 -3.29
N ASN A 15 -13.87 -1.68 -3.05
CA ASN A 15 -13.58 -0.93 -1.84
C ASN A 15 -13.74 0.57 -2.13
N GLN A 16 -14.76 1.17 -1.53
CA GLN A 16 -15.06 2.61 -1.62
C GLN A 16 -14.73 3.34 -0.31
N GLY A 17 -14.17 2.64 0.69
CA GLY A 17 -13.86 3.21 1.99
C GLY A 17 -12.84 4.34 1.95
N GLU A 18 -12.02 4.36 0.91
CA GLU A 18 -10.93 5.33 0.74
C GLU A 18 -11.33 6.58 -0.07
N ILE A 19 -12.58 6.65 -0.57
CA ILE A 19 -13.02 7.80 -1.39
C ILE A 19 -12.99 9.08 -0.57
N GLU A 20 -13.57 9.07 0.61
CA GLU A 20 -13.64 10.23 1.50
C GLU A 20 -12.25 10.67 1.99
N SER A 21 -11.40 9.71 2.34
CA SER A 21 -10.10 9.98 2.97
C SER A 21 -9.00 10.26 1.96
N PHE A 22 -8.93 9.49 0.87
CA PHE A 22 -7.82 9.52 -0.09
C PHE A 22 -8.29 9.84 -1.52
N GLY A 23 -9.59 9.97 -1.76
CA GLY A 23 -10.15 10.18 -3.10
C GLY A 23 -10.00 8.96 -4.01
N LYS A 24 -9.84 7.76 -3.47
CA LYS A 24 -9.53 6.54 -4.22
C LYS A 24 -10.61 5.48 -4.07
N ALA A 25 -10.88 4.75 -5.16
CA ALA A 25 -11.67 3.53 -5.15
C ALA A 25 -10.84 2.36 -5.70
N TYR A 26 -11.01 1.18 -5.14
CA TYR A 26 -10.34 -0.04 -5.59
C TYR A 26 -11.37 -1.07 -6.03
N ILE A 27 -11.32 -1.47 -7.30
CA ILE A 27 -12.21 -2.45 -7.94
C ILE A 27 -11.39 -3.70 -8.26
N GLN A 28 -11.88 -4.86 -7.84
CA GLN A 28 -11.30 -6.15 -8.19
C GLN A 28 -12.35 -6.98 -8.92
N ILE A 29 -12.09 -7.34 -10.18
CA ILE A 29 -12.92 -8.23 -10.98
C ILE A 29 -12.25 -9.59 -10.97
N TYR A 30 -12.87 -10.58 -10.35
CA TYR A 30 -12.33 -11.93 -10.21
C TYR A 30 -12.71 -12.81 -11.39
N ALA A 31 -13.96 -12.70 -11.85
CA ALA A 31 -14.51 -13.38 -13.00
C ALA A 31 -15.52 -12.48 -13.71
N CYS A 32 -15.59 -12.58 -15.02
CA CYS A 32 -16.62 -11.94 -15.83
C CYS A 32 -16.64 -12.56 -17.23
N ASP A 33 -17.82 -12.81 -17.78
CA ASP A 33 -17.98 -13.22 -19.17
C ASP A 33 -17.51 -12.08 -20.10
N GLU A 34 -16.83 -12.41 -21.18
CA GLU A 34 -16.25 -11.44 -22.11
C GLU A 34 -17.30 -10.46 -22.65
N CYS A 35 -18.50 -10.96 -23.00
CA CYS A 35 -19.60 -10.14 -23.52
C CYS A 35 -20.17 -9.15 -22.48
N ASP A 36 -19.95 -9.39 -21.20
CA ASP A 36 -20.45 -8.57 -20.09
C ASP A 36 -19.40 -7.62 -19.50
N PHE A 37 -18.12 -7.82 -19.83
CA PHE A 37 -17.01 -7.14 -19.20
C PHE A 37 -17.09 -5.61 -19.30
N GLU A 38 -17.30 -5.06 -20.51
CA GLU A 38 -17.38 -3.61 -20.71
C GLU A 38 -18.55 -3.01 -19.92
N ARG A 39 -19.71 -3.66 -19.96
CA ARG A 39 -20.90 -3.23 -19.21
C ARG A 39 -20.66 -3.21 -17.71
N LEU A 40 -20.04 -4.28 -17.17
CA LEU A 40 -19.70 -4.40 -15.76
C LEU A 40 -18.69 -3.32 -15.36
N LEU A 41 -17.56 -3.22 -16.09
CA LEU A 41 -16.51 -2.26 -15.82
C LEU A 41 -17.06 -0.82 -15.79
N LEU A 42 -17.83 -0.46 -16.81
CA LEU A 42 -18.44 0.88 -16.92
C LEU A 42 -19.40 1.16 -15.78
N ARG A 43 -20.22 0.19 -15.37
CA ARG A 43 -21.09 0.31 -14.20
C ARG A 43 -20.30 0.62 -12.94
N LEU A 44 -19.23 -0.14 -12.68
CA LEU A 44 -18.43 -0.02 -11.45
C LEU A 44 -17.63 1.29 -11.40
N VAL A 45 -17.00 1.70 -12.50
CA VAL A 45 -16.23 2.96 -12.52
C VAL A 45 -17.13 4.17 -12.43
N LYS A 46 -18.31 4.15 -13.09
CA LYS A 46 -19.33 5.21 -12.94
C LYS A 46 -19.83 5.32 -11.51
N GLN A 47 -20.09 4.20 -10.85
CA GLN A 47 -20.52 4.19 -9.45
C GLN A 47 -19.44 4.78 -8.54
N ALA A 48 -18.18 4.37 -8.68
CA ALA A 48 -17.08 4.90 -7.91
C ALA A 48 -16.89 6.41 -8.13
N SER A 49 -16.96 6.87 -9.39
CA SER A 49 -16.88 8.30 -9.73
C SER A 49 -18.04 9.10 -9.14
N ARG A 50 -19.28 8.63 -9.25
CA ARG A 50 -20.46 9.28 -8.63
C ARG A 50 -20.35 9.39 -7.12
N ASN A 51 -19.69 8.43 -6.48
CA ASN A 51 -19.40 8.45 -5.04
C ASN A 51 -18.20 9.33 -4.67
N GLY A 52 -17.62 10.05 -5.64
CA GLY A 52 -16.57 11.05 -5.41
C GLY A 52 -15.13 10.58 -5.60
N ALA A 53 -14.89 9.36 -6.10
CA ALA A 53 -13.53 8.91 -6.37
C ALA A 53 -12.86 9.79 -7.44
N ALA A 54 -11.70 10.37 -7.09
CA ALA A 54 -10.84 11.10 -8.01
C ALA A 54 -9.91 10.17 -8.81
N GLN A 55 -9.55 9.04 -8.21
CA GLN A 55 -8.78 7.96 -8.83
C GLN A 55 -9.49 6.62 -8.62
N ILE A 56 -9.54 5.82 -9.67
CA ILE A 56 -10.16 4.50 -9.62
C ILE A 56 -9.11 3.49 -10.07
N HIS A 57 -8.80 2.56 -9.19
CA HIS A 57 -7.84 1.48 -9.42
C HIS A 57 -8.61 0.20 -9.70
N VAL A 58 -8.32 -0.44 -10.82
CA VAL A 58 -8.99 -1.68 -11.25
C VAL A 58 -7.97 -2.79 -11.39
N ARG A 59 -8.18 -3.88 -10.68
CA ARG A 59 -7.51 -5.16 -10.88
C ARG A 59 -8.49 -6.09 -11.62
N ASP A 60 -8.07 -6.58 -12.75
CA ASP A 60 -8.84 -7.52 -13.56
C ASP A 60 -8.12 -8.86 -13.66
N ASN A 61 -8.72 -9.91 -13.11
CA ASN A 61 -8.18 -11.27 -13.18
C ASN A 61 -8.62 -12.01 -14.45
N THR A 62 -9.54 -11.44 -15.24
CA THR A 62 -10.04 -12.05 -16.48
C THR A 62 -9.11 -11.80 -17.68
N GLY A 63 -8.26 -10.76 -17.58
CA GLY A 63 -7.32 -10.39 -18.64
C GLY A 63 -7.92 -9.55 -19.77
N HIS A 64 -9.17 -9.08 -19.63
CA HIS A 64 -9.82 -8.23 -20.63
C HIS A 64 -9.35 -6.78 -20.57
N LEU A 65 -8.99 -6.28 -19.37
CA LEU A 65 -8.49 -4.92 -19.20
C LEU A 65 -7.01 -4.81 -19.59
N LYS A 66 -6.70 -3.83 -20.45
CA LYS A 66 -5.33 -3.57 -20.92
C LYS A 66 -5.04 -2.07 -20.89
N ILE A 67 -3.76 -1.71 -20.92
CA ILE A 67 -3.32 -0.30 -21.12
C ILE A 67 -3.93 0.23 -22.40
N GLY A 68 -4.46 1.46 -22.33
CA GLY A 68 -5.15 2.12 -23.45
C GLY A 68 -6.61 1.76 -23.61
N TYR A 69 -7.17 0.89 -22.74
CA TYR A 69 -8.59 0.57 -22.77
C TYR A 69 -9.44 1.82 -22.53
N GLN A 70 -10.47 1.98 -23.36
CA GLN A 70 -11.41 3.10 -23.27
C GLN A 70 -12.80 2.58 -22.94
N ALA A 71 -13.45 3.19 -21.95
CA ALA A 71 -14.83 2.94 -21.58
C ALA A 71 -15.55 4.29 -21.42
N GLU A 72 -16.28 4.72 -22.45
CA GLU A 72 -16.87 6.07 -22.55
C GLU A 72 -15.82 7.17 -22.29
N TYR A 73 -15.95 7.92 -21.19
CA TYR A 73 -15.03 8.99 -20.80
C TYR A 73 -13.95 8.53 -19.79
N PHE A 74 -13.88 7.25 -19.46
CA PHE A 74 -12.79 6.67 -18.68
C PHE A 74 -11.70 6.11 -19.60
N SER A 75 -10.45 6.38 -19.25
CA SER A 75 -9.28 5.87 -19.97
C SER A 75 -8.31 5.24 -18.97
N PHE A 76 -7.85 4.02 -19.28
CA PHE A 76 -6.92 3.25 -18.46
C PHE A 76 -5.51 3.35 -19.04
N ASP A 77 -4.91 4.55 -18.93
CA ASP A 77 -3.63 4.87 -19.58
C ASP A 77 -2.41 4.54 -18.70
N THR A 78 -2.63 4.23 -17.44
CA THR A 78 -1.57 3.90 -16.49
C THR A 78 -1.85 2.61 -15.73
N SER A 79 -0.78 1.90 -15.40
CA SER A 79 -0.84 0.71 -14.55
C SER A 79 0.37 0.63 -13.64
N TYR A 80 0.27 -0.18 -12.59
CA TYR A 80 1.40 -0.59 -11.76
C TYR A 80 1.25 -2.05 -11.34
N ASN A 81 2.38 -2.68 -11.08
CA ASN A 81 2.40 -4.04 -10.55
C ASN A 81 2.78 -4.00 -9.07
N GLN A 82 2.11 -4.81 -8.26
CA GLN A 82 2.54 -5.10 -6.91
C GLN A 82 3.48 -6.30 -6.92
N TRP A 83 4.65 -6.12 -6.35
CA TRP A 83 5.68 -7.13 -6.25
C TRP A 83 5.90 -7.53 -4.80
N LYS A 84 6.05 -8.84 -4.58
CA LYS A 84 6.71 -9.35 -3.39
C LYS A 84 8.21 -9.23 -3.60
N LEU A 85 8.87 -8.49 -2.72
CA LEU A 85 10.33 -8.39 -2.66
C LEU A 85 10.82 -9.22 -1.49
N VAL A 86 11.98 -9.87 -1.68
CA VAL A 86 12.60 -10.72 -0.65
C VAL A 86 14.07 -10.42 -0.52
N LYS A 87 14.60 -10.68 0.68
CA LYS A 87 16.04 -10.59 0.99
C LYS A 87 16.38 -11.61 2.06
N THR A 88 17.57 -12.20 1.97
CA THR A 88 18.15 -12.99 3.07
C THR A 88 18.78 -12.04 4.09
N THR A 89 18.46 -12.23 5.37
CA THR A 89 18.99 -11.42 6.46
C THR A 89 20.53 -11.59 6.55
N LYS A 90 21.25 -10.48 6.69
CA LYS A 90 22.69 -10.47 6.95
C LYS A 90 22.95 -9.86 8.32
N VAL A 91 23.73 -10.52 9.13
CA VAL A 91 24.05 -10.09 10.52
C VAL A 91 24.85 -8.78 10.58
N ASP A 92 25.44 -8.34 9.46
CA ASP A 92 26.36 -7.20 9.42
C ASP A 92 25.74 -5.87 8.96
N SER A 93 24.41 -5.73 9.00
CA SER A 93 23.73 -4.47 8.65
C SER A 93 24.01 -3.39 9.70
N LYS A 94 25.18 -2.73 9.59
CA LYS A 94 25.51 -1.60 10.47
C LYS A 94 24.68 -0.40 10.06
N THR A 95 23.90 0.14 11.02
CA THR A 95 23.30 1.47 10.91
C THR A 95 24.43 2.51 10.84
N ASN A 96 24.47 3.27 9.78
CA ASN A 96 25.51 4.25 9.55
C ASN A 96 24.91 5.63 9.26
N GLY A 97 24.86 6.48 10.26
CA GLY A 97 25.00 7.91 10.05
C GLY A 97 23.82 8.84 10.31
N VAL A 98 22.59 8.40 10.46
CA VAL A 98 21.50 9.29 10.90
C VAL A 98 21.16 8.96 12.35
N ALA A 99 21.25 9.96 13.24
CA ALA A 99 20.94 9.77 14.67
C ALA A 99 19.41 9.68 14.87
N ILE A 100 18.84 8.50 14.60
CA ILE A 100 17.45 8.17 14.89
C ILE A 100 17.37 6.90 15.73
N GLN A 101 16.27 6.71 16.44
CA GLN A 101 15.98 5.53 17.24
C GLN A 101 14.64 4.94 16.82
N ALA A 102 14.53 3.62 16.83
CA ALA A 102 13.25 2.92 16.70
C ALA A 102 12.69 2.65 18.10
N VAL A 103 11.56 3.24 18.40
CA VAL A 103 10.87 3.10 19.69
C VAL A 103 9.59 2.30 19.44
N SER A 104 9.42 1.18 20.18
CA SER A 104 8.19 0.39 20.09
C SER A 104 6.99 1.25 20.48
N LEU A 105 5.90 1.15 19.71
CA LEU A 105 4.67 1.90 19.97
C LEU A 105 4.06 1.44 21.32
N ASP A 106 3.89 2.38 22.23
CA ASP A 106 3.13 2.14 23.47
C ASP A 106 1.63 2.20 23.16
N THR A 107 1.00 1.03 23.12
CA THR A 107 -0.43 0.89 22.84
C THR A 107 -1.33 1.29 24.00
N SER A 108 -0.78 1.51 25.20
CA SER A 108 -1.53 2.00 26.35
C SER A 108 -1.74 3.53 26.30
N ASP A 109 -0.92 4.25 25.54
CA ASP A 109 -1.08 5.67 25.28
C ASP A 109 -1.87 5.91 23.99
N SER A 110 -3.15 6.26 24.14
CA SER A 110 -4.04 6.52 23.00
C SER A 110 -3.58 7.68 22.12
N LYS A 111 -2.85 8.65 22.67
CA LYS A 111 -2.31 9.79 21.92
C LYS A 111 -1.19 9.33 20.99
N LEU A 112 -0.26 8.50 21.46
CA LEU A 112 0.81 7.94 20.63
C LEU A 112 0.26 7.05 19.52
N VAL A 113 -0.78 6.25 19.82
CA VAL A 113 -1.48 5.44 18.83
C VAL A 113 -2.11 6.31 17.74
N GLU A 114 -2.76 7.42 18.11
CA GLU A 114 -3.36 8.35 17.17
C GLU A 114 -2.30 9.07 16.32
N GLU A 115 -1.22 9.56 16.94
CA GLU A 115 -0.11 10.21 16.24
C GLU A 115 0.55 9.27 15.22
N TYR A 116 0.78 8.00 15.60
CA TYR A 116 1.29 6.97 14.69
C TYR A 116 0.36 6.78 13.48
N CYS A 117 -0.95 6.57 13.72
CA CYS A 117 -1.93 6.41 12.66
C CYS A 117 -1.99 7.63 11.72
N ASN A 118 -1.94 8.83 12.28
CA ASN A 118 -2.01 10.06 11.50
C ASN A 118 -0.80 10.18 10.56
N LEU A 119 0.41 9.90 11.07
CA LEU A 119 1.63 9.91 10.27
C LEU A 119 1.61 8.81 9.19
N GLU A 120 1.16 7.60 9.53
CA GLU A 120 1.00 6.50 8.57
C GLU A 120 0.04 6.90 7.45
N ASN A 121 -1.13 7.43 7.77
CA ASN A 121 -2.13 7.87 6.80
C ASN A 121 -1.62 9.01 5.91
N GLU A 122 -0.89 9.97 6.46
CA GLU A 122 -0.24 11.04 5.69
C GLU A 122 0.74 10.46 4.66
N CYS A 123 1.61 9.55 5.09
CA CYS A 123 2.60 8.93 4.23
C CYS A 123 1.97 8.09 3.12
N PHE A 124 0.90 7.34 3.42
CA PHE A 124 0.28 6.40 2.48
C PHE A 124 -0.80 7.01 1.59
N LYS A 125 -1.22 8.24 1.84
CA LYS A 125 -2.22 8.93 1.01
C LYS A 125 -1.86 8.96 -0.48
N GLN A 126 -0.58 9.12 -0.81
CA GLN A 126 -0.10 9.18 -2.20
C GLN A 126 0.42 7.84 -2.72
N VAL A 127 0.57 6.83 -1.86
CA VAL A 127 1.12 5.53 -2.26
C VAL A 127 0.07 4.73 -3.03
N PRO A 128 0.43 4.09 -4.15
CA PRO A 128 -0.44 3.15 -4.85
C PRO A 128 -0.87 2.02 -3.91
N GLY A 129 -2.17 1.76 -3.84
CA GLY A 129 -2.71 0.77 -2.91
C GLY A 129 -2.85 1.24 -1.46
N GLY A 130 -2.46 2.48 -1.14
CA GLY A 130 -2.62 3.04 0.20
C GLY A 130 -4.08 3.09 0.65
N VAL A 131 -4.34 2.62 1.86
CA VAL A 131 -5.64 2.65 2.52
C VAL A 131 -5.51 3.35 3.87
N LYS A 132 -6.59 4.02 4.29
CA LYS A 132 -6.60 4.68 5.59
C LYS A 132 -6.69 3.65 6.70
N ARG A 133 -5.81 3.78 7.69
CA ARG A 133 -5.83 2.98 8.91
C ARG A 133 -6.41 3.79 10.06
N THR A 134 -7.28 3.18 10.85
CA THR A 134 -7.82 3.77 12.08
C THR A 134 -7.05 3.23 13.29
N SER A 135 -7.03 3.97 14.40
CA SER A 135 -6.43 3.50 15.66
C SER A 135 -7.02 2.15 16.10
N LYS A 136 -8.33 1.94 15.88
CA LYS A 136 -8.97 0.64 16.18
C LYS A 136 -8.38 -0.48 15.32
N GLN A 137 -8.18 -0.25 14.01
CA GLN A 137 -7.60 -1.25 13.12
C GLN A 137 -6.14 -1.52 13.49
N LEU A 138 -5.35 -0.49 13.75
CA LEU A 138 -3.97 -0.62 14.21
C LEU A 138 -3.86 -1.52 15.46
N LEU A 139 -4.70 -1.29 16.47
CA LEU A 139 -4.69 -2.08 17.70
C LEU A 139 -5.10 -3.55 17.45
N LEU A 140 -6.03 -3.80 16.51
CA LEU A 140 -6.38 -5.17 16.11
C LEU A 140 -5.21 -5.86 15.42
N ASP A 141 -4.55 -5.19 14.46
CA ASP A 141 -3.41 -5.75 13.73
C ASP A 141 -2.23 -6.05 14.67
N ILE A 142 -2.00 -5.18 15.68
CA ILE A 142 -0.99 -5.42 16.74
C ILE A 142 -1.38 -6.65 17.57
N ALA A 143 -2.66 -6.81 17.92
CA ALA A 143 -3.13 -7.99 18.63
C ALA A 143 -2.98 -9.28 17.80
N GLU A 144 -2.97 -9.17 16.47
CA GLU A 144 -2.72 -10.26 15.52
C GLU A 144 -1.22 -10.46 15.20
N GLY A 145 -0.33 -9.74 15.90
CA GLY A 145 1.12 -9.96 15.85
C GLY A 145 1.93 -8.94 15.06
N GLU A 146 1.31 -7.86 14.57
CA GLU A 146 2.05 -6.75 13.98
C GLU A 146 2.83 -5.99 15.06
N ARG A 147 4.08 -5.66 14.79
CA ARG A 147 4.96 -4.89 15.67
C ARG A 147 5.19 -3.52 15.05
N CYS A 148 4.81 -2.46 15.75
CA CYS A 148 4.89 -1.08 15.28
C CYS A 148 5.97 -0.31 16.01
N PHE A 149 6.75 0.48 15.26
CA PHE A 149 7.87 1.28 15.78
C PHE A 149 7.79 2.71 15.25
N SER A 150 7.90 3.68 16.15
CA SER A 150 8.14 5.07 15.80
C SER A 150 9.64 5.28 15.55
N LEU A 151 9.97 5.95 14.44
CA LEU A 151 11.33 6.43 14.19
C LEU A 151 11.44 7.84 14.78
N CYS A 152 12.31 8.01 15.78
CA CYS A 152 12.45 9.26 16.53
C CYS A 152 13.83 9.89 16.33
N LYS A 153 13.86 11.22 16.17
CA LYS A 153 15.08 12.04 16.21
C LYS A 153 14.99 12.97 17.40
N GLY A 154 15.70 12.64 18.48
CA GLY A 154 15.39 13.20 19.79
C GLY A 154 13.96 12.85 20.20
N ASP A 155 13.18 13.83 20.64
CA ASP A 155 11.79 13.65 21.06
C ASP A 155 10.79 13.69 19.89
N ALA A 156 11.24 14.01 18.67
CA ALA A 156 10.37 14.16 17.51
C ALA A 156 10.19 12.83 16.78
N GLN A 157 8.94 12.40 16.56
CA GLN A 157 8.63 11.33 15.64
C GLN A 157 8.80 11.83 14.19
N VAL A 158 9.74 11.22 13.46
CA VAL A 158 10.10 11.62 12.09
C VAL A 158 9.69 10.59 11.05
N GLY A 159 9.28 9.40 11.48
CA GLY A 159 8.85 8.30 10.64
C GLY A 159 8.33 7.13 11.47
N PHE A 160 8.14 6.03 10.82
CA PHE A 160 7.67 4.78 11.44
C PHE A 160 8.03 3.59 10.56
N PHE A 161 7.99 2.40 11.14
CA PHE A 161 7.82 1.15 10.40
C PHE A 161 7.00 0.16 11.20
N SER A 162 6.39 -0.80 10.51
CA SER A 162 5.75 -1.94 11.13
C SER A 162 6.13 -3.24 10.43
N ALA A 163 6.10 -4.33 11.17
CA ALA A 163 6.51 -5.62 10.69
C ALA A 163 5.76 -6.75 11.41
N LYS A 164 5.58 -7.86 10.74
CA LYS A 164 5.03 -9.08 11.33
C LYS A 164 5.70 -10.34 10.81
N LYS A 165 5.56 -11.42 11.56
CA LYS A 165 5.89 -12.77 11.09
C LYS A 165 4.81 -13.25 10.13
N ILE A 166 5.22 -13.71 8.95
CA ILE A 166 4.33 -14.41 8.03
C ILE A 166 4.88 -15.79 7.70
N LYS A 167 3.99 -16.70 7.34
CA LYS A 167 4.35 -18.04 6.88
C LYS A 167 3.74 -18.28 5.52
N ASN A 168 4.55 -18.78 4.59
CA ASN A 168 4.04 -19.25 3.31
C ASN A 168 3.36 -20.60 3.53
N GLU A 169 2.05 -20.67 3.31
CA GLU A 169 1.25 -21.88 3.55
C GLU A 169 1.66 -23.06 2.64
N GLU A 170 2.16 -22.78 1.43
CA GLU A 170 2.54 -23.80 0.46
C GLU A 170 3.92 -24.40 0.77
N THR A 171 4.89 -23.56 1.14
CA THR A 171 6.29 -23.99 1.36
C THR A 171 6.63 -24.16 2.83
N GLY A 172 5.83 -23.63 3.74
CA GLY A 172 6.13 -23.59 5.16
C GLY A 172 7.21 -22.56 5.54
N GLU A 173 7.76 -21.80 4.58
CA GLU A 173 8.79 -20.79 4.84
C GLU A 173 8.27 -19.66 5.70
N GLU A 174 9.10 -19.24 6.66
CA GLU A 174 8.80 -18.09 7.51
C GLU A 174 9.58 -16.87 7.04
N PHE A 175 8.88 -15.72 7.00
CA PHE A 175 9.44 -14.42 6.68
C PHE A 175 9.14 -13.45 7.81
N PHE A 176 10.04 -12.50 8.02
CA PHE A 176 9.71 -11.27 8.72
C PHE A 176 9.34 -10.22 7.66
N GLU A 177 8.06 -9.86 7.61
CA GLU A 177 7.53 -8.97 6.57
C GLU A 177 7.44 -7.54 7.08
N LEU A 178 8.01 -6.62 6.29
CA LEU A 178 7.80 -5.18 6.46
C LEU A 178 6.41 -4.83 5.92
N GLU A 179 5.47 -4.51 6.81
CA GLU A 179 4.11 -4.12 6.46
C GLU A 179 4.03 -2.67 6.00
N SER A 180 4.73 -1.80 6.72
CA SER A 180 4.77 -0.38 6.42
C SER A 180 6.11 0.26 6.78
N LEU A 181 6.53 1.27 6.00
CA LEU A 181 7.66 2.14 6.29
C LEU A 181 7.34 3.52 5.71
N GLY A 182 7.40 4.54 6.54
CA GLY A 182 7.13 5.91 6.14
C GLY A 182 8.01 6.92 6.85
N VAL A 183 8.24 8.06 6.17
CA VAL A 183 8.96 9.21 6.72
C VAL A 183 8.11 10.44 6.50
N SER A 184 7.90 11.22 7.56
CA SER A 184 7.20 12.50 7.50
C SER A 184 7.80 13.40 6.41
N GLU A 185 6.96 14.10 5.69
CA GLU A 185 7.36 14.88 4.51
C GLU A 185 8.50 15.86 4.81
N ALA A 186 8.45 16.52 5.95
CA ALA A 186 9.49 17.48 6.40
C ALA A 186 10.87 16.85 6.61
N PHE A 187 10.94 15.52 6.76
CA PHE A 187 12.17 14.79 7.05
C PHE A 187 12.62 13.85 5.93
N ARG A 188 11.96 13.90 4.77
CA ARG A 188 12.35 13.10 3.59
C ARG A 188 13.71 13.54 3.04
N ASN A 189 14.32 12.66 2.26
CA ASN A 189 15.63 12.86 1.61
C ASN A 189 16.82 13.08 2.57
N GLN A 190 16.65 12.76 3.87
CA GLN A 190 17.69 12.86 4.91
C GLN A 190 18.26 11.48 5.30
N GLY A 191 17.96 10.41 4.54
CA GLY A 191 18.45 9.06 4.82
C GLY A 191 17.61 8.27 5.85
N ILE A 192 16.59 8.89 6.48
CA ILE A 192 15.78 8.28 7.54
C ILE A 192 15.09 7.00 7.08
N GLY A 193 14.53 6.96 5.86
CA GLY A 193 13.89 5.74 5.33
C GLY A 193 14.86 4.58 5.17
N LYS A 194 16.13 4.87 4.78
CA LYS A 194 17.19 3.87 4.73
C LYS A 194 17.52 3.34 6.12
N GLU A 195 17.70 4.23 7.10
CA GLU A 195 17.99 3.82 8.48
C GLU A 195 16.83 3.02 9.10
N GLY A 196 15.58 3.43 8.87
CA GLY A 196 14.41 2.67 9.32
C GLY A 196 14.37 1.25 8.73
N LEU A 197 14.74 1.09 7.46
CA LEU A 197 14.82 -0.23 6.83
C LEU A 197 15.97 -1.07 7.43
N LEU A 198 17.13 -0.47 7.72
CA LEU A 198 18.24 -1.18 8.38
C LEU A 198 17.87 -1.58 9.81
N MET A 199 17.11 -0.76 10.54
CA MET A 199 16.59 -1.12 11.88
C MET A 199 15.60 -2.27 11.81
N PHE A 200 14.74 -2.32 10.81
CA PHE A 200 13.88 -3.48 10.54
C PHE A 200 14.71 -4.74 10.28
N GLU A 201 15.75 -4.67 9.44
CA GLU A 201 16.64 -5.80 9.15
C GLU A 201 17.39 -6.28 10.40
N GLN A 202 17.86 -5.34 11.24
CA GLN A 202 18.50 -5.66 12.51
C GLN A 202 17.52 -6.35 13.45
N LEU A 203 16.30 -5.83 13.58
CA LEU A 203 15.25 -6.43 14.40
C LEU A 203 14.94 -7.87 13.96
N ALA A 204 14.91 -8.12 12.65
CA ALA A 204 14.74 -9.46 12.11
C ALA A 204 15.89 -10.40 12.52
N ALA A 205 17.14 -9.94 12.34
CA ALA A 205 18.33 -10.71 12.71
C ALA A 205 18.37 -11.05 14.21
N GLU A 206 18.07 -10.08 15.08
CA GLU A 206 18.01 -10.26 16.54
C GLU A 206 16.92 -11.25 16.96
N ASN A 207 15.86 -11.40 16.18
CA ASN A 207 14.78 -12.37 16.41
C ASN A 207 14.97 -13.69 15.62
N GLY A 208 16.12 -13.88 14.97
CA GLY A 208 16.47 -15.14 14.29
C GLY A 208 15.76 -15.38 12.96
N TYR A 209 15.21 -14.34 12.33
CA TYR A 209 14.61 -14.49 11.01
C TYR A 209 15.68 -14.47 9.92
N GLU A 210 15.70 -15.51 9.08
CA GLU A 210 16.64 -15.62 7.96
C GLU A 210 16.13 -14.94 6.69
N LYS A 211 14.82 -14.76 6.56
CA LYS A 211 14.18 -14.22 5.35
C LYS A 211 13.32 -13.01 5.66
N LEU A 212 13.50 -11.99 4.85
CA LEU A 212 12.76 -10.74 4.87
C LEU A 212 11.87 -10.65 3.65
N SER A 213 10.69 -10.09 3.80
CA SER A 213 9.81 -9.77 2.68
C SER A 213 9.14 -8.41 2.85
N MET A 214 8.61 -7.91 1.76
CA MET A 214 7.72 -6.75 1.69
C MET A 214 6.94 -6.75 0.39
N ILE A 215 5.83 -6.01 0.36
CA ILE A 215 5.06 -5.78 -0.85
C ILE A 215 5.25 -4.32 -1.28
N CYS A 216 5.64 -4.11 -2.54
CA CYS A 216 5.81 -2.77 -3.08
C CYS A 216 5.28 -2.67 -4.52
N ALA A 217 4.61 -1.55 -4.83
CA ALA A 217 4.26 -1.22 -6.20
C ALA A 217 5.49 -0.75 -6.97
N ASP A 218 5.65 -1.18 -8.23
CA ASP A 218 6.78 -0.74 -9.09
C ASP A 218 6.73 0.75 -9.44
N SER A 219 5.55 1.37 -9.34
CA SER A 219 5.39 2.83 -9.47
C SER A 219 5.74 3.61 -8.19
N ASN A 220 6.00 2.94 -7.06
CA ASN A 220 6.46 3.58 -5.83
C ASN A 220 7.99 3.77 -5.88
N PRO A 221 8.51 5.02 -5.81
CA PRO A 221 9.95 5.28 -5.84
C PRO A 221 10.75 4.58 -4.73
N ALA A 222 10.11 4.18 -3.63
CA ALA A 222 10.76 3.42 -2.56
C ALA A 222 11.36 2.09 -3.06
N ILE A 223 10.83 1.51 -4.15
CA ILE A 223 11.32 0.26 -4.72
C ILE A 223 12.81 0.35 -5.07
N TYR A 224 13.30 1.50 -5.56
CA TYR A 224 14.70 1.72 -5.88
C TYR A 224 15.61 1.71 -4.64
N LEU A 225 15.10 2.14 -3.48
CA LEU A 225 15.82 2.04 -2.22
C LEU A 225 15.93 0.57 -1.81
N TYR A 226 14.86 -0.19 -1.90
CA TYR A 226 14.84 -1.61 -1.55
C TYR A 226 15.78 -2.43 -2.43
N GLU A 227 15.73 -2.24 -3.75
CA GLU A 227 16.62 -2.91 -4.70
C GLU A 227 18.11 -2.59 -4.43
N ARG A 228 18.44 -1.32 -4.15
CA ARG A 228 19.82 -0.93 -3.78
C ARG A 228 20.31 -1.55 -2.47
N LEU A 229 19.40 -1.87 -1.57
CA LEU A 229 19.73 -2.55 -0.31
C LEU A 229 19.67 -4.08 -0.43
N GLY A 230 19.51 -4.61 -1.65
CA GLY A 230 19.63 -6.02 -1.97
C GLY A 230 18.32 -6.81 -1.92
N TYR A 231 17.17 -6.15 -1.83
CA TYR A 231 15.89 -6.81 -2.04
C TYR A 231 15.70 -7.15 -3.50
N GLN A 232 15.14 -8.30 -3.78
CA GLN A 232 14.89 -8.81 -5.12
C GLN A 232 13.40 -9.06 -5.33
N LYS A 233 12.91 -8.77 -6.53
CA LYS A 233 11.56 -9.11 -6.94
C LYS A 233 11.44 -10.63 -7.06
N GLU A 234 10.63 -11.24 -6.19
CA GLU A 234 10.38 -12.69 -6.20
C GLU A 234 9.16 -13.03 -7.04
N LYS A 235 8.04 -12.35 -6.80
CA LYS A 235 6.75 -12.67 -7.42
C LYS A 235 5.94 -11.41 -7.69
N MET A 236 5.40 -11.32 -8.90
CA MET A 236 4.36 -10.34 -9.20
C MET A 236 3.02 -10.84 -8.64
N LEU A 237 2.43 -10.04 -7.75
CA LEU A 237 1.20 -10.40 -7.05
C LEU A 237 -0.05 -9.95 -7.79
N SER A 238 -0.01 -8.78 -8.41
CA SER A 238 -1.16 -8.21 -9.11
C SER A 238 -0.75 -7.06 -10.02
N THR A 239 -1.55 -6.84 -11.07
CA THR A 239 -1.52 -5.65 -11.92
C THR A 239 -2.76 -4.82 -11.65
N TRP A 240 -2.58 -3.53 -11.47
CA TRP A 240 -3.64 -2.55 -11.26
C TRP A 240 -3.61 -1.50 -12.35
N TYR A 241 -4.75 -1.27 -12.97
CA TYR A 241 -4.96 -0.21 -13.95
C TYR A 241 -5.61 0.98 -13.28
N THR A 242 -5.17 2.19 -13.60
CA THR A 242 -5.70 3.41 -12.98
C THR A 242 -6.42 4.24 -14.02
N THR A 243 -7.61 4.71 -13.68
CA THR A 243 -8.38 5.65 -14.48
C THR A 243 -8.91 6.79 -13.65
N ARG A 244 -9.26 7.89 -14.35
CA ARG A 244 -9.96 9.05 -13.82
C ARG A 244 -11.19 9.31 -14.67
N ASP A 245 -12.16 9.99 -14.08
CA ASP A 245 -13.32 10.52 -14.79
C ASP A 245 -12.92 11.82 -15.52
N LYS A 246 -12.61 11.73 -16.81
CA LYS A 246 -12.19 12.87 -17.63
C LYS A 246 -13.26 13.96 -17.72
N LYS A 247 -14.55 13.60 -17.61
CA LYS A 247 -15.65 14.55 -17.61
C LYS A 247 -15.64 15.42 -16.33
N ARG A 248 -15.34 14.82 -15.21
CA ARG A 248 -15.18 15.52 -13.93
C ARG A 248 -13.98 16.47 -13.95
N ASP A 249 -12.84 16.02 -14.50
CA ASP A 249 -11.63 16.83 -14.62
C ASP A 249 -11.90 18.12 -15.43
N LEU A 250 -12.70 18.04 -16.50
CA LEU A 250 -13.11 19.21 -17.30
C LEU A 250 -13.97 20.20 -16.49
N TYR A 251 -14.97 19.71 -15.75
CA TYR A 251 -15.81 20.57 -14.89
C TYR A 251 -15.01 21.27 -13.80
N GLU A 252 -14.02 20.58 -13.20
CA GLU A 252 -13.17 21.18 -12.17
C GLU A 252 -12.20 22.24 -12.73
N GLN A 253 -11.80 22.14 -14.00
CA GLN A 253 -10.99 23.14 -14.68
C GLN A 253 -11.80 24.38 -15.07
N GLU A 254 -13.02 24.22 -15.56
CA GLU A 254 -13.92 25.31 -15.92
C GLU A 254 -14.36 26.16 -14.72
N ASN A 255 -14.50 25.55 -13.54
CA ASN A 255 -14.90 26.24 -12.30
C ASN A 255 -13.73 26.89 -11.52
N LYS A 256 -12.48 26.74 -11.98
CA LYS A 256 -11.28 27.37 -11.39
C LYS A 256 -10.83 28.62 -12.14
N GLN A 257 -11.51 29.00 -13.24
CA GLN A 257 -11.32 30.24 -13.98
C GLN A 257 -12.36 31.29 -13.55
#